data_8dde5f0dd4b6ae3f94be70ce4aff234a
#
_entry.id   8dde5f0dd4b6ae3f94be70ce4aff234a
#
_cell.length_a   1.000
_cell.length_b   1.000
_cell.length_c   1.000
_cell.angle_alpha   90.00
_cell.angle_beta   90.00
_cell.angle_gamma   90.00
#
_symmetry.space_group_name_H-M   'P 1'
#
loop_
_entity.id
_entity.type
_entity.pdbx_description
1 polymer ?
#
loop_
_entity_poly.entity_id
_entity_poly.type
_entity_poly.pdbx_seq_one_letter_code
_entity_poly.pdbx_strand_id
1 'polypeptide(L)'
;VGAMMVAGRGMFGDISPRREHSDFRKWWNQHSYGIMVGSALIIGLAVRTGWNVLPAMNASGTGLWDMSGGSDPWYMKRVVDYVVLQKSHLIIDADRAYPMVAINPRPPLFSWSLALGGLFLSWLSGMSLETSVWWSVASLPAIFGALIVLPIAGLARRLHSNMAGIVAAWLIALMPGHIGHSTFGLADHDAFAMLFLAIAFYYWVKAMDELKNERLFKTPSLSPLYIIAGIRQMWASNPVVMSNATLSGVSFAVVALGWKGFVYGPGILFIAFAFQVFFNMFRRRDSLPITAASLQMMLTAFVIPLPFYCWPGLSLLFDPSGFQPMFYIIGFTLALGWVS
;
A
#
# COMPACT_ATOMS: atom_id res chain seq x y z
N VAL A 1 23.67 -77.22 26.99
CA VAL A 1 22.38 -76.83 26.38
C VAL A 1 22.44 -75.34 26.10
N GLY A 2 22.84 -74.99 24.90
CA GLY A 2 22.97 -73.59 24.56
C GLY A 2 23.50 -73.45 23.14
N ALA A 3 22.67 -73.69 22.12
CA ALA A 3 22.94 -73.27 20.75
C ALA A 3 21.68 -73.57 19.96
N MET A 4 20.98 -72.51 19.60
CA MET A 4 20.09 -72.41 18.43
C MET A 4 19.10 -71.30 18.63
N MET A 5 19.47 -70.10 18.27
CA MET A 5 18.59 -69.00 17.83
C MET A 5 19.42 -67.87 17.23
N VAL A 6 19.98 -68.15 16.07
CA VAL A 6 20.49 -67.11 15.16
C VAL A 6 20.09 -67.52 13.75
N ALA A 7 18.92 -67.12 13.31
CA ALA A 7 18.57 -66.98 11.88
C ALA A 7 17.15 -66.40 11.78
N GLY A 8 17.01 -65.16 11.48
CA GLY A 8 15.69 -64.54 11.28
C GLY A 8 15.69 -63.01 11.26
N ARG A 9 16.79 -62.38 10.92
CA ARG A 9 16.83 -60.92 10.64
C ARG A 9 17.43 -60.69 9.25
N GLY A 10 16.58 -60.62 8.28
CA GLY A 10 17.04 -60.23 6.95
C GLY A 10 16.01 -60.58 5.89
N MET A 11 14.93 -59.84 5.71
CA MET A 11 14.18 -59.76 4.43
C MET A 11 12.98 -58.81 4.49
N PHE A 12 12.87 -57.95 5.44
CA PHE A 12 11.96 -56.80 5.29
C PHE A 12 12.80 -55.56 5.50
N GLY A 13 13.17 -54.92 4.39
CA GLY A 13 13.80 -53.64 4.43
C GLY A 13 12.96 -52.70 5.28
N ASP A 14 13.62 -52.05 6.22
CA ASP A 14 13.01 -51.08 7.13
C ASP A 14 12.49 -49.92 6.28
N ILE A 15 11.27 -50.05 5.75
CA ILE A 15 10.49 -48.98 5.14
C ILE A 15 10.08 -48.12 6.33
N SER A 16 11.01 -47.29 6.80
CA SER A 16 10.75 -46.39 7.91
C SER A 16 9.87 -45.24 7.43
N PRO A 17 8.58 -45.19 7.77
CA PRO A 17 7.70 -44.06 7.45
C PRO A 17 8.14 -42.75 8.14
N ARG A 18 9.11 -42.84 9.06
CA ARG A 18 9.62 -41.68 9.83
C ARG A 18 10.44 -40.66 9.00
N ARG A 19 11.12 -41.04 7.91
CA ARG A 19 11.92 -40.12 7.12
C ARG A 19 11.04 -39.21 6.26
N GLU A 20 10.05 -39.75 5.56
CA GLU A 20 9.11 -38.97 4.72
C GLU A 20 8.32 -37.93 5.54
N HIS A 21 7.82 -38.32 6.74
CA HIS A 21 7.14 -37.39 7.63
C HIS A 21 8.04 -36.27 8.15
N SER A 22 9.34 -36.54 8.35
CA SER A 22 10.29 -35.51 8.80
C SER A 22 10.58 -34.50 7.71
N ASP A 23 10.70 -34.93 6.46
CA ASP A 23 11.02 -34.07 5.32
C ASP A 23 9.82 -33.23 4.89
N PHE A 24 8.62 -33.79 4.88
CA PHE A 24 7.37 -33.03 4.66
C PHE A 24 7.18 -31.98 5.78
N ARG A 25 7.41 -32.31 7.05
CA ARG A 25 7.28 -31.38 8.17
C ARG A 25 8.26 -30.22 8.09
N LYS A 26 9.52 -30.49 7.67
CA LYS A 26 10.53 -29.45 7.44
C LYS A 26 10.12 -28.55 6.29
N TRP A 27 9.72 -29.14 5.15
CA TRP A 27 9.24 -28.41 3.99
C TRP A 27 8.03 -27.54 4.32
N TRP A 28 7.04 -28.08 5.04
CA TRP A 28 5.86 -27.35 5.50
C TRP A 28 6.22 -26.17 6.39
N ASN A 29 7.07 -26.37 7.38
CA ASN A 29 7.52 -25.31 8.27
C ASN A 29 8.23 -24.18 7.52
N GLN A 30 8.91 -24.50 6.43
CA GLN A 30 9.63 -23.52 5.60
C GLN A 30 8.68 -22.75 4.68
N HIS A 31 7.64 -23.39 4.12
CA HIS A 31 6.80 -22.82 3.06
C HIS A 31 5.38 -22.42 3.51
N SER A 32 4.92 -22.92 4.68
CA SER A 32 3.54 -22.73 5.16
C SER A 32 3.10 -21.28 5.18
N TYR A 33 3.97 -20.36 5.60
CA TYR A 33 3.64 -18.93 5.60
C TYR A 33 3.28 -18.43 4.20
N GLY A 34 4.15 -18.69 3.22
CA GLY A 34 3.92 -18.26 1.83
C GLY A 34 2.67 -18.91 1.22
N ILE A 35 2.45 -20.21 1.49
CA ILE A 35 1.26 -20.93 1.00
C ILE A 35 -0.02 -20.33 1.61
N MET A 36 -0.05 -20.09 2.91
CA MET A 36 -1.24 -19.58 3.60
C MET A 36 -1.54 -18.13 3.20
N VAL A 37 -0.53 -17.28 3.03
CA VAL A 37 -0.71 -15.91 2.53
C VAL A 37 -1.11 -15.90 1.06
N GLY A 38 -0.48 -16.75 0.23
CA GLY A 38 -0.85 -16.91 -1.17
C GLY A 38 -2.27 -17.43 -1.38
N SER A 39 -2.72 -18.38 -0.56
CA SER A 39 -4.11 -18.85 -0.60
C SER A 39 -5.10 -17.76 -0.16
N ALA A 40 -4.78 -16.96 0.85
CA ALA A 40 -5.60 -15.81 1.25
C ALA A 40 -5.72 -14.78 0.12
N LEU A 41 -4.63 -14.50 -0.60
CA LEU A 41 -4.64 -13.62 -1.78
C LEU A 41 -5.56 -14.16 -2.89
N ILE A 42 -5.42 -15.43 -3.26
CA ILE A 42 -6.20 -16.07 -4.34
C ILE A 42 -7.69 -16.10 -3.96
N ILE A 43 -8.03 -16.52 -2.74
CA ILE A 43 -9.41 -16.55 -2.27
C ILE A 43 -9.97 -15.14 -2.15
N GLY A 44 -9.17 -14.19 -1.65
CA GLY A 44 -9.54 -12.78 -1.59
C GLY A 44 -9.87 -12.19 -2.97
N LEU A 45 -9.12 -12.55 -4.00
CA LEU A 45 -9.41 -12.17 -5.38
C LEU A 45 -10.68 -12.87 -5.89
N ALA A 46 -10.82 -14.18 -5.66
CA ALA A 46 -11.99 -14.95 -6.09
C ALA A 46 -13.30 -14.42 -5.50
N VAL A 47 -13.29 -14.05 -4.22
CA VAL A 47 -14.47 -13.46 -3.54
C VAL A 47 -14.83 -12.10 -4.14
N ARG A 48 -13.85 -11.26 -4.51
CA ARG A 48 -14.09 -9.94 -5.11
C ARG A 48 -14.57 -9.99 -6.54
N THR A 49 -14.25 -11.06 -7.27
CA THR A 49 -14.61 -11.22 -8.67
C THR A 49 -15.82 -12.12 -8.87
N GLY A 50 -15.91 -13.23 -8.12
CA GLY A 50 -16.84 -14.33 -8.38
C GLY A 50 -18.33 -13.97 -8.36
N TRP A 51 -18.70 -12.97 -7.54
CA TRP A 51 -20.11 -12.56 -7.40
C TRP A 51 -20.53 -11.48 -8.40
N ASN A 52 -19.62 -10.64 -8.87
CA ASN A 52 -19.95 -9.45 -9.63
C ASN A 52 -19.57 -9.51 -11.12
N VAL A 53 -18.74 -10.48 -11.55
CA VAL A 53 -18.34 -10.55 -12.97
C VAL A 53 -19.55 -10.77 -13.89
N LEU A 54 -20.36 -11.78 -13.61
CA LEU A 54 -21.55 -12.08 -14.44
C LEU A 54 -22.62 -11.00 -14.35
N PRO A 55 -23.01 -10.50 -13.15
CA PRO A 55 -23.91 -9.37 -13.05
C PRO A 55 -23.42 -8.12 -13.79
N ALA A 56 -22.16 -7.75 -13.63
CA ALA A 56 -21.61 -6.58 -14.32
C ALA A 56 -21.62 -6.71 -15.84
N MET A 57 -21.42 -7.93 -16.38
CA MET A 57 -21.48 -8.19 -17.82
C MET A 57 -22.90 -8.29 -18.37
N ASN A 58 -23.89 -8.71 -17.55
CA ASN A 58 -25.24 -9.02 -18.02
C ASN A 58 -26.31 -8.01 -17.56
N ALA A 59 -25.96 -7.08 -16.67
CA ALA A 59 -26.92 -6.24 -15.96
C ALA A 59 -27.80 -5.37 -16.87
N SER A 60 -27.33 -5.07 -18.09
CA SER A 60 -28.07 -4.18 -19.01
C SER A 60 -28.97 -4.91 -20.00
N GLY A 61 -28.90 -6.24 -20.13
CA GLY A 61 -29.58 -6.97 -21.20
C GLY A 61 -29.17 -6.55 -22.62
N THR A 62 -28.35 -5.53 -22.74
CA THR A 62 -27.89 -4.92 -24.00
C THR A 62 -26.45 -5.31 -24.33
N GLY A 63 -25.79 -6.12 -23.48
CA GLY A 63 -24.37 -6.45 -23.59
C GLY A 63 -23.43 -5.31 -23.17
N LEU A 64 -23.95 -4.20 -22.64
CA LEU A 64 -23.18 -3.12 -22.08
C LEU A 64 -22.78 -3.45 -20.64
N TRP A 65 -21.60 -2.97 -20.25
CA TRP A 65 -21.11 -3.12 -18.89
C TRP A 65 -21.91 -2.27 -17.92
N ASP A 66 -22.21 -2.83 -16.74
CA ASP A 66 -22.73 -2.06 -15.62
C ASP A 66 -21.66 -1.96 -14.53
N MET A 67 -21.59 -0.79 -13.90
CA MET A 67 -20.68 -0.52 -12.80
C MET A 67 -21.45 -0.58 -11.48
N SER A 68 -20.88 -1.28 -10.49
CA SER A 68 -21.42 -1.30 -9.13
C SER A 68 -21.00 -0.05 -8.36
N GLY A 69 -21.77 0.34 -7.33
CA GLY A 69 -21.37 1.38 -6.39
C GLY A 69 -21.76 2.81 -6.73
N GLY A 70 -22.78 3.02 -7.56
CA GLY A 70 -23.37 4.33 -7.81
C GLY A 70 -22.65 5.18 -8.87
N SER A 71 -22.56 6.51 -8.65
CA SER A 71 -22.07 7.46 -9.67
C SER A 71 -20.55 7.49 -9.80
N ASP A 72 -19.79 7.15 -8.74
CA ASP A 72 -18.33 7.31 -8.71
C ASP A 72 -17.61 6.42 -9.71
N PRO A 73 -17.94 5.11 -9.87
CA PRO A 73 -17.34 4.27 -10.88
C PRO A 73 -17.61 4.76 -12.31
N TRP A 74 -18.80 5.26 -12.59
CA TRP A 74 -19.16 5.84 -13.89
C TRP A 74 -18.38 7.11 -14.20
N TYR A 75 -18.25 7.99 -13.21
CA TYR A 75 -17.43 9.18 -13.36
C TYR A 75 -15.95 8.82 -13.56
N MET A 76 -15.44 7.81 -12.84
CA MET A 76 -14.08 7.33 -13.05
C MET A 76 -13.91 6.79 -14.47
N LYS A 77 -14.85 5.97 -14.97
CA LYS A 77 -14.83 5.48 -16.36
C LYS A 77 -14.74 6.63 -17.37
N ARG A 78 -15.54 7.70 -17.18
CA ARG A 78 -15.50 8.91 -18.01
C ARG A 78 -14.10 9.55 -17.98
N VAL A 79 -13.50 9.70 -16.80
CA VAL A 79 -12.12 10.24 -16.66
C VAL A 79 -11.10 9.37 -17.38
N VAL A 80 -11.21 8.04 -17.26
CA VAL A 80 -10.35 7.08 -17.94
C VAL A 80 -10.49 7.17 -19.45
N ASP A 81 -11.72 7.24 -19.97
CA ASP A 81 -11.97 7.41 -21.41
C ASP A 81 -11.32 8.70 -21.93
N TYR A 82 -11.48 9.80 -21.20
CA TYR A 82 -10.82 11.06 -21.55
C TYR A 82 -9.29 10.89 -21.59
N VAL A 83 -8.67 10.23 -20.58
CA VAL A 83 -7.23 9.98 -20.56
C VAL A 83 -6.80 9.15 -21.78
N VAL A 84 -7.55 8.11 -22.14
CA VAL A 84 -7.25 7.24 -23.29
C VAL A 84 -7.34 8.01 -24.61
N LEU A 85 -8.37 8.86 -24.77
CA LEU A 85 -8.63 9.59 -26.00
C LEU A 85 -7.72 10.82 -26.15
N GLN A 86 -7.61 11.63 -25.09
CA GLN A 86 -6.91 12.92 -25.13
C GLN A 86 -5.44 12.84 -24.71
N LYS A 87 -4.97 11.70 -24.18
CA LYS A 87 -3.59 11.50 -23.66
C LYS A 87 -3.23 12.51 -22.56
N SER A 88 -4.22 13.07 -21.88
CA SER A 88 -4.07 14.08 -20.83
C SER A 88 -5.07 13.81 -19.69
N HIS A 89 -4.79 14.33 -18.48
CA HIS A 89 -5.72 14.22 -17.37
C HIS A 89 -6.88 15.23 -17.52
N LEU A 90 -8.12 14.79 -17.23
CA LEU A 90 -9.28 15.64 -17.21
C LEU A 90 -9.22 16.58 -16.00
N ILE A 91 -8.80 17.83 -16.19
CA ILE A 91 -8.70 18.83 -15.13
C ILE A 91 -9.98 19.65 -15.03
N ILE A 92 -10.44 20.18 -16.17
CA ILE A 92 -11.65 20.99 -16.28
C ILE A 92 -12.74 20.14 -16.91
N ASP A 93 -13.82 19.92 -16.19
CA ASP A 93 -14.97 19.13 -16.65
C ASP A 93 -16.20 20.04 -16.80
N ALA A 94 -16.53 20.33 -18.06
CA ALA A 94 -17.67 21.19 -18.39
C ALA A 94 -19.02 20.56 -18.05
N ASP A 95 -19.11 19.23 -17.98
CA ASP A 95 -20.37 18.53 -17.78
C ASP A 95 -20.65 18.21 -16.30
N ARG A 96 -19.64 18.33 -15.42
CA ARG A 96 -19.77 17.94 -14.01
C ARG A 96 -20.73 18.80 -13.21
N ALA A 97 -20.83 20.08 -13.52
CA ALA A 97 -21.68 21.04 -12.79
C ALA A 97 -22.45 21.95 -13.76
N TYR A 98 -22.94 21.36 -14.84
CA TYR A 98 -23.68 22.13 -15.86
C TYR A 98 -24.77 23.02 -15.25
N PRO A 99 -24.91 24.28 -15.70
CA PRO A 99 -24.15 24.96 -16.78
C PRO A 99 -22.79 25.54 -16.34
N MET A 100 -22.36 25.39 -15.08
CA MET A 100 -21.07 25.87 -14.58
C MET A 100 -20.01 24.81 -14.84
N VAL A 101 -18.80 25.29 -15.17
CA VAL A 101 -17.62 24.41 -15.32
C VAL A 101 -17.04 24.09 -13.95
N ALA A 102 -16.71 22.83 -13.69
CA ALA A 102 -16.10 22.40 -12.45
C ALA A 102 -14.68 21.83 -12.66
N ILE A 103 -13.80 22.11 -11.71
CA ILE A 103 -12.50 21.44 -11.64
C ILE A 103 -12.69 20.01 -11.15
N ASN A 104 -12.07 19.04 -11.83
CA ASN A 104 -12.00 17.68 -11.34
C ASN A 104 -10.96 17.61 -10.19
N PRO A 105 -11.39 17.37 -8.94
CA PRO A 105 -10.45 17.34 -7.80
C PRO A 105 -9.73 16.00 -7.66
N ARG A 106 -10.02 15.02 -8.52
CA ARG A 106 -9.44 13.67 -8.42
C ARG A 106 -8.01 13.67 -8.93
N PRO A 107 -7.04 13.20 -8.13
CA PRO A 107 -5.67 13.09 -8.58
C PRO A 107 -5.51 12.06 -9.71
N PRO A 108 -4.45 12.18 -10.54
CA PRO A 108 -4.39 11.51 -11.83
C PRO A 108 -4.05 10.01 -11.77
N LEU A 109 -3.27 9.55 -10.77
CA LEU A 109 -2.56 8.27 -10.85
C LEU A 109 -3.52 7.06 -10.89
N PHE A 110 -4.64 7.12 -10.16
CA PHE A 110 -5.59 6.02 -10.20
C PHE A 110 -6.24 5.90 -11.60
N SER A 111 -6.76 6.98 -12.17
CA SER A 111 -7.34 6.96 -13.52
C SER A 111 -6.33 6.59 -14.59
N TRP A 112 -5.08 7.05 -14.48
CA TRP A 112 -4.01 6.66 -15.38
C TRP A 112 -3.63 5.19 -15.25
N SER A 113 -3.64 4.62 -14.03
CA SER A 113 -3.39 3.19 -13.85
C SER A 113 -4.45 2.33 -14.53
N LEU A 114 -5.72 2.73 -14.45
CA LEU A 114 -6.82 2.08 -15.15
C LEU A 114 -6.68 2.21 -16.69
N ALA A 115 -6.33 3.39 -17.19
CA ALA A 115 -6.10 3.62 -18.61
C ALA A 115 -4.94 2.79 -19.16
N LEU A 116 -3.81 2.77 -18.46
CA LEU A 116 -2.64 1.95 -18.82
C LEU A 116 -2.96 0.47 -18.76
N GLY A 117 -3.75 0.01 -17.78
CA GLY A 117 -4.24 -1.36 -17.72
C GLY A 117 -5.06 -1.73 -18.94
N GLY A 118 -5.95 -0.85 -19.40
CA GLY A 118 -6.74 -1.04 -20.65
C GLY A 118 -5.87 -1.11 -21.90
N LEU A 119 -4.91 -0.20 -22.03
CA LEU A 119 -3.93 -0.21 -23.13
C LEU A 119 -3.11 -1.51 -23.14
N PHE A 120 -2.63 -1.94 -21.97
CA PHE A 120 -1.86 -3.18 -21.84
C PHE A 120 -2.70 -4.42 -22.21
N LEU A 121 -3.95 -4.49 -21.73
CA LEU A 121 -4.86 -5.58 -22.09
C LEU A 121 -5.17 -5.62 -23.59
N SER A 122 -5.41 -4.45 -24.21
CA SER A 122 -5.63 -4.38 -25.66
C SER A 122 -4.43 -4.89 -26.45
N TRP A 123 -3.23 -4.47 -26.05
CA TRP A 123 -1.98 -4.94 -26.67
C TRP A 123 -1.77 -6.44 -26.48
N LEU A 124 -2.06 -6.99 -25.29
CA LEU A 124 -1.82 -8.40 -24.98
C LEU A 124 -2.84 -9.33 -25.63
N SER A 125 -4.12 -8.95 -25.65
CA SER A 125 -5.23 -9.82 -26.06
C SER A 125 -5.70 -9.61 -27.49
N GLY A 126 -5.34 -8.47 -28.12
CA GLY A 126 -5.89 -8.06 -29.42
C GLY A 126 -7.36 -7.61 -29.38
N MET A 127 -7.97 -7.50 -28.19
CA MET A 127 -9.32 -6.95 -28.04
C MET A 127 -9.36 -5.47 -28.43
N SER A 128 -10.57 -4.96 -28.76
CA SER A 128 -10.76 -3.54 -28.99
C SER A 128 -10.32 -2.74 -27.76
N LEU A 129 -9.78 -1.54 -27.97
CA LEU A 129 -9.33 -0.68 -26.87
C LEU A 129 -10.48 -0.36 -25.90
N GLU A 130 -11.68 -0.10 -26.41
CA GLU A 130 -12.88 0.15 -25.62
C GLU A 130 -13.18 -1.01 -24.67
N THR A 131 -13.26 -2.24 -25.21
CA THR A 131 -13.50 -3.45 -24.40
C THR A 131 -12.41 -3.66 -23.36
N SER A 132 -11.16 -3.46 -23.74
CA SER A 132 -10.01 -3.61 -22.84
C SER A 132 -10.02 -2.59 -21.69
N VAL A 133 -10.43 -1.34 -21.97
CA VAL A 133 -10.61 -0.29 -20.94
C VAL A 133 -11.73 -0.67 -19.97
N TRP A 134 -12.86 -1.20 -20.46
CA TRP A 134 -13.93 -1.70 -19.58
C TRP A 134 -13.42 -2.81 -18.66
N TRP A 135 -12.70 -3.80 -19.17
CA TRP A 135 -12.11 -4.85 -18.36
C TRP A 135 -11.13 -4.31 -17.33
N SER A 136 -10.29 -3.35 -17.70
CA SER A 136 -9.34 -2.72 -16.80
C SER A 136 -10.03 -1.98 -15.65
N VAL A 137 -11.00 -1.14 -16.01
CA VAL A 137 -11.77 -0.34 -15.04
C VAL A 137 -12.55 -1.23 -14.08
N ALA A 138 -13.11 -2.33 -14.56
CA ALA A 138 -13.87 -3.26 -13.73
C ALA A 138 -12.99 -4.16 -12.85
N SER A 139 -11.83 -4.63 -13.33
CA SER A 139 -11.03 -5.65 -12.66
C SER A 139 -9.95 -5.11 -11.72
N LEU A 140 -9.30 -3.98 -12.05
CA LEU A 140 -8.18 -3.48 -11.27
C LEU A 140 -8.53 -3.16 -9.81
N PRO A 141 -9.72 -2.63 -9.45
CA PRO A 141 -10.09 -2.47 -8.04
C PRO A 141 -10.07 -3.78 -7.26
N ALA A 142 -10.57 -4.88 -7.86
CA ALA A 142 -10.54 -6.21 -7.23
C ALA A 142 -9.11 -6.74 -7.07
N ILE A 143 -8.24 -6.48 -8.04
CA ILE A 143 -6.82 -6.84 -7.98
C ILE A 143 -6.11 -6.04 -6.89
N PHE A 144 -6.27 -4.73 -6.83
CA PHE A 144 -5.69 -3.91 -5.76
C PHE A 144 -6.20 -4.32 -4.38
N GLY A 145 -7.52 -4.60 -4.27
CA GLY A 145 -8.14 -5.07 -3.04
C GLY A 145 -7.66 -6.46 -2.59
N ALA A 146 -7.26 -7.33 -3.50
CA ALA A 146 -6.63 -8.61 -3.16
C ALA A 146 -5.16 -8.43 -2.76
N LEU A 147 -4.41 -7.61 -3.50
CA LEU A 147 -2.98 -7.39 -3.27
C LEU A 147 -2.65 -6.80 -1.88
N ILE A 148 -3.59 -6.13 -1.22
CA ILE A 148 -3.41 -5.60 0.14
C ILE A 148 -3.06 -6.68 1.17
N VAL A 149 -3.42 -7.93 0.89
CA VAL A 149 -3.07 -9.10 1.73
C VAL A 149 -1.57 -9.17 1.98
N LEU A 150 -0.75 -8.85 0.97
CA LEU A 150 0.71 -8.95 1.07
C LEU A 150 1.33 -7.97 2.07
N PRO A 151 1.12 -6.64 1.97
CA PRO A 151 1.67 -5.70 2.93
C PRO A 151 1.07 -5.87 4.33
N ILE A 152 -0.21 -6.19 4.48
CA ILE A 152 -0.84 -6.43 5.78
C ILE A 152 -0.27 -7.68 6.46
N ALA A 153 -0.10 -8.78 5.72
CA ALA A 153 0.56 -9.98 6.24
C ALA A 153 2.01 -9.70 6.66
N GLY A 154 2.75 -8.97 5.82
CA GLY A 154 4.12 -8.55 6.11
C GLY A 154 4.22 -7.66 7.35
N LEU A 155 3.31 -6.70 7.49
CA LEU A 155 3.22 -5.79 8.64
C LEU A 155 2.96 -6.57 9.94
N ALA A 156 1.92 -7.39 9.98
CA ALA A 156 1.57 -8.17 11.16
C ALA A 156 2.64 -9.21 11.54
N ARG A 157 3.31 -9.80 10.54
CA ARG A 157 4.46 -10.67 10.75
C ARG A 157 5.61 -9.97 11.45
N ARG A 158 5.93 -8.74 11.03
CA ARG A 158 7.00 -7.95 11.63
C ARG A 158 6.67 -7.50 13.06
N LEU A 159 5.43 -7.07 13.28
CA LEU A 159 4.99 -6.60 14.59
C LEU A 159 4.89 -7.73 15.62
N HIS A 160 4.65 -8.97 15.21
CA HIS A 160 4.43 -10.05 16.16
C HIS A 160 5.03 -11.38 15.73
N SER A 161 4.48 -12.08 14.69
CA SER A 161 4.88 -13.45 14.32
C SER A 161 4.35 -13.87 12.95
N ASN A 162 4.87 -14.99 12.41
CA ASN A 162 4.35 -15.60 11.19
C ASN A 162 2.85 -15.92 11.29
N MET A 163 2.39 -16.41 12.46
CA MET A 163 0.98 -16.70 12.66
C MET A 163 0.11 -15.44 12.64
N ALA A 164 0.56 -14.35 13.27
CA ALA A 164 -0.13 -13.07 13.19
C ALA A 164 -0.23 -12.57 11.74
N GLY A 165 0.83 -12.74 10.94
CA GLY A 165 0.80 -12.42 9.52
C GLY A 165 -0.22 -13.25 8.73
N ILE A 166 -0.31 -14.55 8.98
CA ILE A 166 -1.31 -15.43 8.34
C ILE A 166 -2.73 -15.01 8.74
N VAL A 167 -2.98 -14.81 10.04
CA VAL A 167 -4.31 -14.38 10.52
C VAL A 167 -4.72 -13.05 9.92
N ALA A 168 -3.83 -12.08 9.90
CA ALA A 168 -4.08 -10.76 9.31
C ALA A 168 -4.36 -10.85 7.80
N ALA A 169 -3.64 -11.73 7.07
CA ALA A 169 -3.87 -12.00 5.65
C ALA A 169 -5.30 -12.49 5.40
N TRP A 170 -5.76 -13.48 6.15
CA TRP A 170 -7.11 -14.03 6.02
C TRP A 170 -8.19 -13.04 6.45
N LEU A 171 -7.96 -12.30 7.53
CA LEU A 171 -8.91 -11.28 8.00
C LEU A 171 -9.13 -10.21 6.94
N ILE A 172 -8.08 -9.62 6.37
CA ILE A 172 -8.24 -8.58 5.35
C ILE A 172 -8.78 -9.13 4.02
N ALA A 173 -8.41 -10.37 3.65
CA ALA A 173 -8.92 -11.03 2.45
C ALA A 173 -10.44 -11.17 2.46
N LEU A 174 -11.01 -11.50 3.65
CA LEU A 174 -12.42 -11.82 3.84
C LEU A 174 -13.22 -10.70 4.57
N MET A 175 -12.60 -9.56 4.89
CA MET A 175 -13.27 -8.46 5.59
C MET A 175 -14.39 -7.85 4.72
N PRO A 176 -15.68 -7.94 5.14
CA PRO A 176 -16.79 -7.48 4.30
C PRO A 176 -16.71 -6.01 3.92
N GLY A 177 -16.32 -5.13 4.86
CA GLY A 177 -16.16 -3.71 4.58
C GLY A 177 -15.12 -3.43 3.51
N HIS A 178 -13.98 -4.14 3.51
CA HIS A 178 -12.96 -3.99 2.49
C HIS A 178 -13.39 -4.62 1.15
N ILE A 179 -14.06 -5.76 1.17
CA ILE A 179 -14.62 -6.40 -0.03
C ILE A 179 -15.60 -5.44 -0.71
N GLY A 180 -16.53 -4.83 0.06
CA GLY A 180 -17.53 -3.90 -0.46
C GLY A 180 -16.94 -2.68 -1.18
N HIS A 181 -15.69 -2.29 -0.86
CA HIS A 181 -14.97 -1.17 -1.50
C HIS A 181 -13.92 -1.62 -2.53
N SER A 182 -13.89 -2.90 -2.88
CA SER A 182 -12.89 -3.46 -3.82
C SER A 182 -13.44 -4.60 -4.68
N THR A 183 -14.76 -4.62 -4.94
CA THR A 183 -15.37 -5.62 -5.81
C THR A 183 -15.15 -5.29 -7.27
N PHE A 184 -15.24 -6.32 -8.12
CA PHE A 184 -15.26 -6.17 -9.57
C PHE A 184 -16.41 -5.25 -10.00
N GLY A 185 -16.11 -4.28 -10.85
CA GLY A 185 -17.07 -3.27 -11.30
C GLY A 185 -17.14 -2.02 -10.41
N LEU A 186 -16.51 -2.01 -9.24
CA LEU A 186 -16.45 -0.83 -8.37
C LEU A 186 -15.18 -0.02 -8.66
N ALA A 187 -15.20 0.80 -9.70
CA ALA A 187 -14.07 1.62 -10.10
C ALA A 187 -13.94 2.87 -9.21
N ASP A 188 -13.68 2.65 -7.92
CA ASP A 188 -13.37 3.72 -6.97
C ASP A 188 -11.92 3.59 -6.49
N HIS A 189 -11.37 4.70 -6.02
CA HIS A 189 -9.96 4.81 -5.60
C HIS A 189 -9.65 4.09 -4.28
N ASP A 190 -10.64 3.65 -3.52
CA ASP A 190 -10.48 3.11 -2.17
C ASP A 190 -9.53 1.91 -2.12
N ALA A 191 -9.72 0.93 -3.01
CA ALA A 191 -8.86 -0.25 -3.05
C ALA A 191 -7.39 0.10 -3.37
N PHE A 192 -7.19 1.05 -4.29
CA PHE A 192 -5.87 1.57 -4.65
C PHE A 192 -5.23 2.30 -3.46
N ALA A 193 -5.95 3.23 -2.86
CA ALA A 193 -5.45 4.01 -1.73
C ALA A 193 -5.08 3.11 -0.54
N MET A 194 -5.95 2.17 -0.17
CA MET A 194 -5.71 1.26 0.95
C MET A 194 -4.51 0.33 0.72
N LEU A 195 -4.30 -0.15 -0.50
CA LEU A 195 -3.12 -0.95 -0.84
C LEU A 195 -1.83 -0.17 -0.59
N PHE A 196 -1.73 1.05 -1.15
CA PHE A 196 -0.50 1.84 -1.01
C PHE A 196 -0.33 2.44 0.38
N LEU A 197 -1.40 2.71 1.12
CA LEU A 197 -1.34 3.01 2.56
C LEU A 197 -0.74 1.83 3.34
N ALA A 198 -1.18 0.61 3.10
CA ALA A 198 -0.65 -0.58 3.75
C ALA A 198 0.84 -0.80 3.41
N ILE A 199 1.25 -0.55 2.15
CA ILE A 199 2.66 -0.60 1.73
C ILE A 199 3.48 0.49 2.46
N ALA A 200 2.94 1.71 2.59
CA ALA A 200 3.60 2.80 3.31
C ALA A 200 3.84 2.44 4.78
N PHE A 201 2.82 1.94 5.47
CA PHE A 201 2.95 1.48 6.87
C PHE A 201 3.92 0.30 7.01
N TYR A 202 3.91 -0.65 6.07
CA TYR A 202 4.87 -1.76 6.07
C TYR A 202 6.32 -1.27 6.01
N TYR A 203 6.63 -0.35 5.08
CA TYR A 203 7.98 0.19 4.96
C TYR A 203 8.35 1.09 6.13
N TRP A 204 7.39 1.81 6.71
CA TRP A 204 7.63 2.60 7.92
C TRP A 204 8.00 1.71 9.11
N VAL A 205 7.23 0.67 9.39
CA VAL A 205 7.56 -0.27 10.47
C VAL A 205 8.90 -0.93 10.20
N LYS A 206 9.18 -1.29 8.95
CA LYS A 206 10.49 -1.84 8.57
C LYS A 206 11.64 -0.85 8.84
N ALA A 207 11.44 0.44 8.63
CA ALA A 207 12.42 1.46 8.97
C ALA A 207 12.62 1.53 10.48
N MET A 208 11.54 1.48 11.26
CA MET A 208 11.61 1.56 12.73
C MET A 208 12.26 0.33 13.37
N ASP A 209 12.04 -0.86 12.83
CA ASP A 209 12.70 -2.09 13.30
C ASP A 209 14.23 -2.03 13.15
N GLU A 210 14.72 -1.40 12.07
CA GLU A 210 16.14 -1.24 11.77
C GLU A 210 16.75 0.00 12.45
N LEU A 211 15.92 0.86 13.05
CA LEU A 211 16.37 2.11 13.65
C LEU A 211 17.11 1.83 14.96
N LYS A 212 18.43 2.08 14.97
CA LYS A 212 19.24 2.04 16.17
C LYS A 212 19.10 3.37 16.93
N ASN A 213 18.79 3.29 18.21
CA ASN A 213 18.73 4.47 19.10
C ASN A 213 20.13 4.93 19.54
N GLU A 214 21.04 5.09 18.61
CA GLU A 214 22.38 5.61 18.84
C GLU A 214 22.39 7.13 18.63
N ARG A 215 23.15 7.86 19.46
CA ARG A 215 23.32 9.29 19.25
C ARG A 215 24.07 9.55 17.96
N LEU A 216 23.50 10.35 17.08
CA LEU A 216 24.14 10.71 15.81
C LEU A 216 25.30 11.70 16.00
N PHE A 217 25.19 12.57 17.01
CA PHE A 217 26.21 13.56 17.33
C PHE A 217 26.50 13.58 18.82
N LYS A 218 27.78 13.87 19.18
CA LYS A 218 28.21 13.94 20.59
C LYS A 218 27.61 15.13 21.34
N THR A 219 27.42 16.25 20.64
CA THR A 219 26.88 17.50 21.21
C THR A 219 25.63 17.91 20.46
N PRO A 220 24.48 18.12 21.14
CA PRO A 220 23.29 18.66 20.52
C PRO A 220 23.53 20.12 20.07
N SER A 221 22.83 20.55 19.02
CA SER A 221 22.91 21.92 18.53
C SER A 221 21.49 22.46 18.30
N LEU A 222 21.26 23.70 18.72
CA LEU A 222 19.99 24.41 18.49
C LEU A 222 19.91 25.02 17.07
N SER A 223 20.88 24.77 16.20
CA SER A 223 20.82 25.25 14.83
C SER A 223 19.77 24.48 14.03
N PRO A 224 18.89 25.13 13.25
CA PRO A 224 17.97 24.46 12.31
C PRO A 224 18.69 23.53 11.34
N LEU A 225 19.95 23.84 11.00
CA LEU A 225 20.81 23.02 10.14
C LEU A 225 21.17 21.67 10.79
N TYR A 226 21.01 21.54 12.09
CA TYR A 226 21.28 20.30 12.83
C TYR A 226 20.42 19.12 12.33
N ILE A 227 19.16 19.39 12.02
CA ILE A 227 18.24 18.37 11.49
C ILE A 227 18.69 17.93 10.08
N ILE A 228 19.11 18.89 9.24
CA ILE A 228 19.64 18.59 7.89
C ILE A 228 20.92 17.77 8.00
N ALA A 229 21.82 18.13 8.92
CA ALA A 229 23.02 17.35 9.22
C ALA A 229 22.65 15.95 9.71
N GLY A 230 21.60 15.82 10.55
CA GLY A 230 21.06 14.55 11.02
C GLY A 230 20.57 13.64 9.86
N ILE A 231 19.82 14.18 8.91
CA ILE A 231 19.39 13.44 7.70
C ILE A 231 20.61 12.93 6.92
N ARG A 232 21.59 13.80 6.66
CA ARG A 232 22.82 13.42 5.95
C ARG A 232 23.61 12.33 6.70
N GLN A 233 23.74 12.47 8.02
CA GLN A 233 24.43 11.50 8.85
C GLN A 233 23.68 10.16 8.86
N MET A 234 22.35 10.16 8.93
CA MET A 234 21.52 8.94 8.85
C MET A 234 21.69 8.23 7.51
N TRP A 235 21.77 8.95 6.38
CA TRP A 235 22.09 8.33 5.09
C TRP A 235 23.48 7.68 5.07
N ALA A 236 24.45 8.26 5.75
CA ALA A 236 25.81 7.71 5.82
C ALA A 236 25.90 6.49 6.77
N SER A 237 25.24 6.55 7.94
CA SER A 237 25.36 5.52 8.99
C SER A 237 24.28 4.44 8.91
N ASN A 238 23.09 4.75 8.40
CA ASN A 238 21.93 3.84 8.41
C ASN A 238 21.10 3.92 7.11
N PRO A 239 21.71 3.65 5.94
CA PRO A 239 21.05 3.80 4.64
C PRO A 239 19.81 2.92 4.49
N VAL A 240 19.74 1.77 5.19
CA VAL A 240 18.57 0.87 5.16
C VAL A 240 17.35 1.52 5.79
N VAL A 241 17.51 2.21 6.92
CA VAL A 241 16.42 2.97 7.56
C VAL A 241 15.94 4.08 6.63
N MET A 242 16.85 4.87 6.08
CA MET A 242 16.51 5.99 5.20
C MET A 242 15.86 5.54 3.89
N SER A 243 16.32 4.42 3.31
CA SER A 243 15.71 3.83 2.12
C SER A 243 14.28 3.35 2.41
N ASN A 244 14.05 2.67 3.54
CA ASN A 244 12.70 2.24 3.93
C ASN A 244 11.78 3.44 4.25
N ALA A 245 12.28 4.50 4.89
CA ALA A 245 11.55 5.74 5.12
C ALA A 245 11.18 6.43 3.78
N THR A 246 12.11 6.45 2.83
CA THR A 246 11.85 6.96 1.48
C THR A 246 10.80 6.12 0.76
N LEU A 247 10.86 4.78 0.80
CA LEU A 247 9.86 3.90 0.18
C LEU A 247 8.47 4.09 0.82
N SER A 248 8.40 4.30 2.14
CA SER A 248 7.17 4.70 2.81
C SER A 248 6.64 6.02 2.26
N GLY A 249 7.50 7.04 2.14
CA GLY A 249 7.14 8.34 1.57
C GLY A 249 6.69 8.27 0.11
N VAL A 250 7.36 7.48 -0.73
CA VAL A 250 6.95 7.21 -2.12
C VAL A 250 5.56 6.56 -2.14
N SER A 251 5.29 5.59 -1.26
CA SER A 251 3.98 4.95 -1.20
C SER A 251 2.88 5.93 -0.79
N PHE A 252 3.13 6.85 0.15
CA PHE A 252 2.20 7.94 0.47
C PHE A 252 2.03 8.92 -0.70
N ALA A 253 3.08 9.21 -1.45
CA ALA A 253 2.99 10.04 -2.65
C ALA A 253 2.12 9.39 -3.74
N VAL A 254 2.20 8.06 -3.90
CA VAL A 254 1.31 7.30 -4.78
C VAL A 254 -0.15 7.43 -4.31
N VAL A 255 -0.39 7.33 -2.99
CA VAL A 255 -1.74 7.57 -2.44
C VAL A 255 -2.19 9.00 -2.75
N ALA A 256 -1.35 10.01 -2.52
CA ALA A 256 -1.66 11.41 -2.79
C ALA A 256 -2.03 11.67 -4.26
N LEU A 257 -1.34 11.00 -5.19
CA LEU A 257 -1.63 11.07 -6.62
C LEU A 257 -2.84 10.22 -7.05
N GLY A 258 -3.38 9.36 -6.17
CA GLY A 258 -4.58 8.56 -6.41
C GLY A 258 -5.81 9.03 -5.63
N TRP A 259 -5.61 9.61 -4.45
CA TRP A 259 -6.67 10.01 -3.54
C TRP A 259 -6.32 11.28 -2.77
N LYS A 260 -7.18 12.27 -2.82
CA LYS A 260 -7.01 13.57 -2.20
C LYS A 260 -6.92 13.50 -0.66
N GLY A 261 -7.59 12.52 -0.02
CA GLY A 261 -7.57 12.32 1.44
C GLY A 261 -6.32 11.63 2.01
N PHE A 262 -5.24 11.51 1.25
CA PHE A 262 -4.02 10.76 1.60
C PHE A 262 -3.38 11.18 2.92
N VAL A 263 -3.58 12.43 3.36
CA VAL A 263 -2.94 13.04 4.53
C VAL A 263 -3.24 12.30 5.85
N TYR A 264 -4.33 11.54 5.91
CA TYR A 264 -4.64 10.70 7.08
C TYR A 264 -3.50 9.72 7.42
N GLY A 265 -2.84 9.14 6.41
CA GLY A 265 -1.73 8.22 6.62
C GLY A 265 -0.51 8.88 7.29
N PRO A 266 0.10 9.90 6.69
CA PRO A 266 1.15 10.70 7.34
C PRO A 266 0.73 11.27 8.68
N GLY A 267 -0.53 11.67 8.85
CA GLY A 267 -1.10 12.18 10.11
C GLY A 267 -1.05 11.14 11.24
N ILE A 268 -1.43 9.90 10.97
CA ILE A 268 -1.34 8.79 11.93
C ILE A 268 0.12 8.55 12.34
N LEU A 269 1.04 8.53 11.37
CA LEU A 269 2.46 8.36 11.66
C LEU A 269 3.07 9.54 12.39
N PHE A 270 2.60 10.77 12.14
CA PHE A 270 2.98 11.95 12.92
C PHE A 270 2.57 11.82 14.39
N ILE A 271 1.36 11.35 14.67
CA ILE A 271 0.91 11.10 16.05
C ILE A 271 1.82 10.06 16.73
N ALA A 272 2.11 8.94 16.05
CA ALA A 272 3.02 7.93 16.57
C ALA A 272 4.44 8.48 16.80
N PHE A 273 4.94 9.31 15.89
CA PHE A 273 6.21 10.03 16.02
C PHE A 273 6.21 10.94 17.25
N ALA A 274 5.17 11.76 17.44
CA ALA A 274 5.06 12.68 18.57
C ALA A 274 5.08 11.93 19.91
N PHE A 275 4.34 10.83 20.03
CA PHE A 275 4.41 9.94 21.19
C PHE A 275 5.81 9.38 21.42
N GLN A 276 6.49 8.93 20.35
CA GLN A 276 7.84 8.39 20.47
C GLN A 276 8.85 9.46 20.95
N VAL A 277 8.77 10.68 20.39
CA VAL A 277 9.60 11.81 20.85
C VAL A 277 9.36 12.09 22.33
N PHE A 278 8.08 12.16 22.73
CA PHE A 278 7.72 12.35 24.13
C PHE A 278 8.33 11.27 25.04
N PHE A 279 8.20 10.00 24.70
CA PHE A 279 8.83 8.92 25.45
C PHE A 279 10.37 8.99 25.47
N ASN A 280 10.98 9.39 24.37
CA ASN A 280 12.42 9.58 24.28
C ASN A 280 12.90 10.66 25.24
N MET A 281 12.18 11.80 25.36
CA MET A 281 12.48 12.87 26.31
C MET A 281 12.51 12.34 27.75
N PHE A 282 11.49 11.59 28.18
CA PHE A 282 11.47 10.97 29.51
C PHE A 282 12.62 10.00 29.74
N ARG A 283 12.99 9.24 28.70
CA ARG A 283 14.08 8.26 28.78
C ARG A 283 15.45 8.85 28.49
N ARG A 284 15.55 10.17 28.28
CA ARG A 284 16.79 10.88 27.89
C ARG A 284 17.49 10.23 26.68
N ARG A 285 16.71 9.79 25.69
CA ARG A 285 17.19 9.24 24.43
C ARG A 285 17.18 10.31 23.35
N ASP A 286 18.13 10.20 22.43
CA ASP A 286 18.20 11.09 21.26
C ASP A 286 17.02 10.80 20.31
N SER A 287 16.28 11.85 19.95
CA SER A 287 15.17 11.74 18.99
C SER A 287 15.56 12.11 17.56
N LEU A 288 16.80 12.58 17.34
CA LEU A 288 17.25 13.00 16.01
C LEU A 288 17.16 11.87 14.95
N PRO A 289 17.51 10.58 15.27
CA PRO A 289 17.38 9.52 14.28
C PRO A 289 15.95 9.31 13.77
N ILE A 290 14.97 9.26 14.69
CA ILE A 290 13.56 9.10 14.30
C ILE A 290 13.03 10.36 13.61
N THR A 291 13.46 11.53 14.02
CA THR A 291 13.11 12.82 13.38
C THR A 291 13.61 12.85 11.94
N ALA A 292 14.87 12.45 11.71
CA ALA A 292 15.46 12.39 10.36
C ALA A 292 14.70 11.42 9.45
N ALA A 293 14.37 10.22 9.95
CA ALA A 293 13.60 9.23 9.19
C ALA A 293 12.16 9.72 8.90
N SER A 294 11.49 10.32 9.90
CA SER A 294 10.13 10.86 9.75
C SER A 294 10.09 12.00 8.73
N LEU A 295 11.03 12.92 8.79
CA LEU A 295 11.12 14.03 7.83
C LEU A 295 11.44 13.51 6.42
N GLN A 296 12.35 12.56 6.27
CA GLN A 296 12.64 11.93 4.97
C GLN A 296 11.36 11.36 4.35
N MET A 297 10.59 10.60 5.10
CA MET A 297 9.32 10.03 4.66
C MET A 297 8.32 11.11 4.28
N MET A 298 8.08 12.10 5.17
CA MET A 298 7.10 13.16 4.96
C MET A 298 7.46 14.09 3.82
N LEU A 299 8.74 14.48 3.69
CA LEU A 299 9.22 15.30 2.57
C LEU A 299 9.09 14.56 1.23
N THR A 300 9.37 13.26 1.21
CA THR A 300 9.18 12.45 -0.01
C THR A 300 7.69 12.39 -0.39
N ALA A 301 6.81 12.15 0.59
CA ALA A 301 5.36 12.14 0.41
C ALA A 301 4.79 13.49 -0.06
N PHE A 302 5.46 14.60 0.29
CA PHE A 302 5.07 15.95 -0.08
C PHE A 302 5.60 16.36 -1.47
N VAL A 303 6.90 16.15 -1.73
CA VAL A 303 7.59 16.69 -2.91
C VAL A 303 7.14 15.99 -4.19
N ILE A 304 6.95 14.67 -4.16
CA ILE A 304 6.58 13.92 -5.37
C ILE A 304 5.23 14.35 -5.96
N PRO A 305 4.13 14.48 -5.18
CA PRO A 305 2.83 14.92 -5.72
C PRO A 305 2.72 16.43 -5.89
N LEU A 306 3.65 17.22 -5.37
CA LEU A 306 3.60 18.68 -5.39
C LEU A 306 3.32 19.29 -6.78
N PRO A 307 3.96 18.84 -7.89
CA PRO A 307 3.67 19.41 -9.21
C PRO A 307 2.21 19.35 -9.60
N PHE A 308 1.51 18.25 -9.29
CA PHE A 308 0.07 18.12 -9.53
C PHE A 308 -0.75 19.09 -8.66
N TYR A 309 -0.45 19.17 -7.37
CA TYR A 309 -1.20 20.01 -6.43
C TYR A 309 -0.94 21.52 -6.63
N CYS A 310 0.18 21.90 -7.25
CA CYS A 310 0.42 23.27 -7.69
C CYS A 310 -0.34 23.63 -8.99
N TRP A 311 -0.88 22.66 -9.68
CA TRP A 311 -1.64 22.78 -10.91
C TRP A 311 -3.11 22.38 -10.68
N PRO A 312 -4.11 23.15 -11.08
CA PRO A 312 -4.13 24.46 -11.72
C PRO A 312 -4.21 25.59 -10.67
N GLY A 313 -3.22 26.48 -10.70
CA GLY A 313 -3.33 27.75 -9.98
C GLY A 313 -3.33 27.67 -8.44
N LEU A 314 -2.65 26.69 -7.82
CA LEU A 314 -2.50 26.52 -6.37
C LEU A 314 -3.81 26.18 -5.61
N SER A 315 -4.95 26.06 -6.28
CA SER A 315 -6.24 25.82 -5.62
C SER A 315 -6.31 24.51 -4.84
N LEU A 316 -5.61 23.48 -5.32
CA LEU A 316 -5.54 22.18 -4.64
C LEU A 316 -4.48 22.12 -3.55
N LEU A 317 -3.43 22.96 -3.66
CA LEU A 317 -2.34 23.02 -2.68
C LEU A 317 -2.84 23.50 -1.31
N PHE A 318 -3.71 24.49 -1.31
CA PHE A 318 -4.29 25.09 -0.09
C PHE A 318 -5.66 24.52 0.28
N ASP A 319 -6.06 23.39 -0.31
CA ASP A 319 -7.29 22.72 0.07
C ASP A 319 -7.17 22.15 1.49
N PRO A 320 -7.96 22.63 2.47
CA PRO A 320 -7.89 22.21 3.86
C PRO A 320 -8.30 20.74 4.08
N SER A 321 -9.04 20.16 3.14
CA SER A 321 -9.45 18.75 3.18
C SER A 321 -8.47 17.81 2.49
N GLY A 322 -7.41 18.33 1.89
CA GLY A 322 -6.47 17.58 1.07
C GLY A 322 -5.01 17.83 1.43
N PHE A 323 -4.31 18.60 0.61
CA PHE A 323 -2.85 18.72 0.67
C PHE A 323 -2.33 19.70 1.74
N GLN A 324 -3.10 20.75 2.07
CA GLN A 324 -2.71 21.77 3.04
C GLN A 324 -2.23 21.20 4.39
N PRO A 325 -2.88 20.18 5.00
CA PRO A 325 -2.43 19.65 6.30
C PRO A 325 -1.01 19.09 6.30
N MET A 326 -0.43 18.73 5.16
CA MET A 326 0.96 18.28 5.08
C MET A 326 1.97 19.36 5.51
N PHE A 327 1.70 20.63 5.24
CA PHE A 327 2.54 21.73 5.72
C PHE A 327 2.62 21.76 7.24
N TYR A 328 1.48 21.57 7.92
CA TYR A 328 1.43 21.54 9.38
C TYR A 328 2.14 20.33 9.96
N ILE A 329 1.92 19.14 9.36
CA ILE A 329 2.56 17.89 9.80
C ILE A 329 4.09 18.02 9.69
N ILE A 330 4.61 18.51 8.58
CA ILE A 330 6.06 18.72 8.37
C ILE A 330 6.59 19.77 9.35
N GLY A 331 5.91 20.92 9.49
CA GLY A 331 6.29 21.99 10.39
C GLY A 331 6.34 21.54 11.86
N PHE A 332 5.34 20.81 12.32
CA PHE A 332 5.30 20.26 13.69
C PHE A 332 6.36 19.16 13.90
N THR A 333 6.64 18.34 12.87
CA THR A 333 7.72 17.34 12.95
C THR A 333 9.08 18.01 13.12
N LEU A 334 9.32 19.10 12.38
CA LEU A 334 10.52 19.92 12.51
C LEU A 334 10.61 20.53 13.92
N ALA A 335 9.53 21.13 14.40
CA ALA A 335 9.51 21.78 15.71
C ALA A 335 9.75 20.80 16.87
N LEU A 336 9.06 19.65 16.86
CA LEU A 336 9.23 18.61 17.88
C LEU A 336 10.64 17.99 17.83
N GLY A 337 11.15 17.72 16.64
CA GLY A 337 12.50 17.20 16.48
C GLY A 337 13.60 18.20 16.86
N TRP A 338 13.31 19.50 16.82
CA TRP A 338 14.25 20.55 17.24
C TRP A 338 14.32 20.72 18.77
N VAL A 339 13.22 20.49 19.45
CA VAL A 339 13.12 20.62 20.91
C VAL A 339 13.59 19.36 21.65
N SER A 340 13.60 18.19 20.99
CA SER A 340 13.94 16.89 21.57
C SER A 340 15.41 16.51 21.42
#